data_4ece5277bd9968194251c811ec496a35
#
_entry.id   4ece5277bd9968194251c811ec496a35
#
_cell.length_a   1.000
_cell.length_b   1.000
_cell.length_c   1.000
_cell.angle_alpha   90.00
_cell.angle_beta   90.00
_cell.angle_gamma   90.00
#
_symmetry.space_group_name_H-M   'P 1'
#
loop_
_entity.id
_entity.type
_entity.pdbx_description
1 polymer ?
#
loop_
_entity_poly.entity_id
_entity_poly.type
_entity_poly.pdbx_seq_one_letter_code
_entity_poly.pdbx_strand_id
1 'polypeptide(L)'
;MSQHIDDKNYTLGPFAILIHLGLLAFGITAALTGLLAEDYKKVEHQGFTIHSWLGMGLAAFASLRLITGIVGPRSVRFLRWMPFTAGRIKLAVKDILGLLKFRMPDRKTHQGLAGVVQTFGLAVFFLMAATGTYLYFFLEPGQKARGFVHDVKELHEIGLVLIPIFLSLHVGAVIMHALRGNHLWKKIFFISDTIRERRKRTETLLEKG
;
A
#
# COMPACT_ATOMS: atom_id res chain seq x y z
N MET A 1 34.78 -2.03 -5.07
CA MET A 1 34.29 -0.65 -5.36
C MET A 1 32.81 -0.57 -5.00
N SER A 2 32.48 -0.07 -3.80
CA SER A 2 31.11 0.05 -3.30
C SER A 2 30.49 1.31 -3.91
N GLN A 3 29.60 1.16 -4.88
CA GLN A 3 28.77 2.28 -5.35
C GLN A 3 27.86 2.72 -4.20
N HIS A 4 28.22 3.79 -3.52
CA HIS A 4 27.34 4.59 -2.70
C HIS A 4 26.30 5.21 -3.63
N ILE A 5 25.23 4.47 -3.93
CA ILE A 5 24.04 5.02 -4.59
C ILE A 5 23.47 6.01 -3.57
N ASP A 6 23.51 7.27 -3.93
CA ASP A 6 22.98 8.37 -3.13
C ASP A 6 21.44 8.21 -3.04
N ASP A 7 21.00 7.54 -1.96
CA ASP A 7 19.60 7.18 -1.70
C ASP A 7 18.65 8.40 -1.51
N LYS A 8 19.20 9.63 -1.46
CA LYS A 8 18.38 10.85 -1.37
C LYS A 8 17.55 11.13 -2.63
N ASN A 9 18.00 10.62 -3.79
CA ASN A 9 17.35 10.82 -5.09
C ASN A 9 16.61 9.58 -5.61
N TYR A 10 16.11 8.74 -4.68
CA TYR A 10 15.38 7.54 -5.05
C TYR A 10 14.06 7.90 -5.77
N THR A 11 13.98 7.54 -7.06
CA THR A 11 12.74 7.65 -7.85
C THR A 11 12.11 6.27 -8.00
N LEU A 12 10.80 6.18 -7.71
CA LEU A 12 10.02 4.97 -7.97
C LEU A 12 9.99 4.67 -9.46
N GLY A 13 10.11 3.39 -9.85
CA GLY A 13 9.94 2.99 -11.24
C GLY A 13 8.49 3.19 -11.68
N PRO A 14 8.24 3.44 -13.00
CA PRO A 14 6.87 3.61 -13.50
C PRO A 14 5.94 2.45 -13.12
N PHE A 15 6.46 1.23 -13.13
CA PHE A 15 5.71 0.04 -12.73
C PHE A 15 5.33 0.04 -11.24
N ALA A 16 6.22 0.50 -10.36
CA ALA A 16 5.89 0.64 -8.93
C ALA A 16 4.85 1.74 -8.67
N ILE A 17 4.89 2.82 -9.47
CA ILE A 17 3.88 3.88 -9.43
C ILE A 17 2.53 3.33 -9.90
N LEU A 18 2.49 2.59 -11.01
CA LEU A 18 1.28 1.95 -11.51
C LEU A 18 0.64 1.02 -10.47
N ILE A 19 1.45 0.17 -9.82
CA ILE A 19 0.96 -0.69 -8.74
C ILE A 19 0.39 0.14 -7.59
N HIS A 20 1.06 1.20 -7.18
CA HIS A 20 0.58 2.08 -6.10
C HIS A 20 -0.74 2.75 -6.47
N LEU A 21 -0.86 3.29 -7.68
CA LEU A 21 -2.10 3.90 -8.16
C LEU A 21 -3.23 2.89 -8.28
N GLY A 22 -2.95 1.66 -8.72
CA GLY A 22 -3.92 0.57 -8.74
C GLY A 22 -4.41 0.18 -7.35
N LEU A 23 -3.49 0.01 -6.39
CA LEU A 23 -3.86 -0.24 -4.99
C LEU A 23 -4.67 0.91 -4.39
N LEU A 24 -4.32 2.16 -4.72
CA LEU A 24 -5.06 3.34 -4.28
C LEU A 24 -6.48 3.36 -4.88
N ALA A 25 -6.61 3.26 -6.20
CA ALA A 25 -7.89 3.35 -6.88
C ALA A 25 -8.83 2.21 -6.46
N PHE A 26 -8.39 0.96 -6.62
CA PHE A 26 -9.22 -0.21 -6.27
C PHE A 26 -9.42 -0.35 -4.77
N GLY A 27 -8.40 -0.03 -3.94
CA GLY A 27 -8.50 -0.12 -2.49
C GLY A 27 -9.51 0.88 -1.92
N ILE A 28 -9.48 2.14 -2.36
CA ILE A 28 -10.44 3.16 -1.90
C ILE A 28 -11.85 2.83 -2.41
N THR A 29 -12.00 2.54 -3.70
CA THR A 29 -13.34 2.27 -4.27
C THR A 29 -13.96 1.00 -3.70
N ALA A 30 -13.17 -0.07 -3.49
CA ALA A 30 -13.66 -1.27 -2.80
C ALA A 30 -14.04 -0.96 -1.34
N ALA A 31 -13.25 -0.19 -0.61
CA ALA A 31 -13.59 0.19 0.77
C ALA A 31 -14.90 0.98 0.85
N LEU A 32 -15.10 1.96 -0.05
CA LEU A 32 -16.32 2.76 -0.09
C LEU A 32 -17.56 1.94 -0.49
N THR A 33 -17.41 0.99 -1.39
CA THR A 33 -18.51 0.12 -1.83
C THR A 33 -18.78 -1.05 -0.88
N GLY A 34 -17.89 -1.29 0.09
CA GLY A 34 -18.04 -2.38 1.07
C GLY A 34 -19.34 -2.29 1.87
N LEU A 35 -19.79 -1.07 2.21
CA LEU A 35 -21.06 -0.86 2.90
C LEU A 35 -22.28 -1.22 2.04
N LEU A 36 -22.14 -1.19 0.72
CA LEU A 36 -23.20 -1.59 -0.22
C LEU A 36 -23.28 -3.11 -0.37
N ALA A 37 -22.22 -3.82 -0.04
CA ALA A 37 -22.12 -5.27 -0.23
C ALA A 37 -23.02 -6.09 0.73
N GLU A 38 -23.62 -5.46 1.74
CA GLU A 38 -24.61 -6.10 2.61
C GLU A 38 -25.88 -6.53 1.88
N ASP A 39 -26.09 -6.04 0.67
CA ASP A 39 -27.22 -6.44 -0.19
C ASP A 39 -27.07 -7.87 -0.76
N TYR A 40 -25.94 -8.55 -0.53
CA TYR A 40 -25.69 -9.92 -0.99
C TYR A 40 -26.81 -10.92 -0.61
N LYS A 41 -27.57 -10.63 0.47
CA LYS A 41 -28.71 -11.43 0.95
C LYS A 41 -29.98 -11.23 0.12
N LYS A 42 -30.03 -10.22 -0.75
CA LYS A 42 -31.19 -9.86 -1.59
C LYS A 42 -31.11 -10.55 -2.93
N VAL A 43 -32.25 -10.66 -3.61
CA VAL A 43 -32.30 -11.14 -5.00
C VAL A 43 -31.53 -10.20 -5.92
N GLU A 44 -31.72 -8.89 -5.76
CA GLU A 44 -30.91 -7.87 -6.41
C GLU A 44 -29.75 -7.48 -5.50
N HIS A 45 -28.53 -7.91 -5.85
CA HIS A 45 -27.31 -7.72 -5.06
C HIS A 45 -26.25 -6.94 -5.86
N GLN A 46 -26.64 -5.81 -6.45
CA GLN A 46 -25.75 -4.98 -7.26
C GLN A 46 -24.56 -4.41 -6.46
N GLY A 47 -24.80 -4.01 -5.20
CA GLY A 47 -23.75 -3.51 -4.32
C GLY A 47 -22.66 -4.56 -4.05
N PHE A 48 -23.07 -5.80 -3.76
CA PHE A 48 -22.14 -6.92 -3.61
C PHE A 48 -21.37 -7.19 -4.92
N THR A 49 -22.03 -7.15 -6.05
CA THR A 49 -21.40 -7.38 -7.36
C THR A 49 -20.35 -6.33 -7.66
N ILE A 50 -20.67 -5.04 -7.50
CA ILE A 50 -19.72 -3.93 -7.73
C ILE A 50 -18.53 -4.03 -6.77
N HIS A 51 -18.78 -4.23 -5.48
CA HIS A 51 -17.73 -4.40 -4.48
C HIS A 51 -16.81 -5.57 -4.82
N SER A 52 -17.36 -6.70 -5.23
CA SER A 52 -16.61 -7.89 -5.59
C SER A 52 -15.67 -7.65 -6.78
N TRP A 53 -16.14 -7.02 -7.85
CA TRP A 53 -15.29 -6.69 -9.00
C TRP A 53 -14.16 -5.72 -8.65
N LEU A 54 -14.46 -4.69 -7.86
CA LEU A 54 -13.44 -3.76 -7.36
C LEU A 54 -12.44 -4.47 -6.44
N GLY A 55 -12.92 -5.38 -5.58
CA GLY A 55 -12.08 -6.21 -4.73
C GLY A 55 -11.16 -7.14 -5.53
N MET A 56 -11.64 -7.72 -6.64
CA MET A 56 -10.80 -8.52 -7.54
C MET A 56 -9.72 -7.66 -8.21
N GLY A 57 -10.04 -6.42 -8.59
CA GLY A 57 -9.05 -5.45 -9.07
C GLY A 57 -7.97 -5.17 -8.01
N LEU A 58 -8.38 -4.96 -6.75
CA LEU A 58 -7.44 -4.83 -5.63
C LEU A 58 -6.56 -6.07 -5.47
N ALA A 59 -7.15 -7.29 -5.55
CA ALA A 59 -6.42 -8.55 -5.42
C ALA A 59 -5.37 -8.72 -6.52
N ALA A 60 -5.67 -8.31 -7.76
CA ALA A 60 -4.71 -8.32 -8.86
C ALA A 60 -3.51 -7.40 -8.58
N PHE A 61 -3.73 -6.15 -8.16
CA PHE A 61 -2.65 -5.22 -7.83
C PHE A 61 -1.88 -5.61 -6.56
N ALA A 62 -2.56 -6.19 -5.55
CA ALA A 62 -1.91 -6.74 -4.37
C ALA A 62 -0.99 -7.91 -4.75
N SER A 63 -1.43 -8.81 -5.64
CA SER A 63 -0.60 -9.91 -6.15
C SER A 63 0.63 -9.39 -6.92
N LEU A 64 0.47 -8.39 -7.78
CA LEU A 64 1.59 -7.73 -8.45
C LEU A 64 2.56 -7.10 -7.45
N ARG A 65 2.06 -6.48 -6.38
CA ARG A 65 2.87 -5.91 -5.31
C ARG A 65 3.61 -6.99 -4.52
N LEU A 66 2.98 -8.12 -4.26
CA LEU A 66 3.61 -9.28 -3.61
C LEU A 66 4.78 -9.81 -4.45
N ILE A 67 4.53 -10.09 -5.72
CA ILE A 67 5.54 -10.58 -6.67
C ILE A 67 6.72 -9.59 -6.72
N THR A 68 6.46 -8.31 -6.94
CA THR A 68 7.52 -7.30 -7.02
C THR A 68 8.25 -7.09 -5.69
N GLY A 69 7.58 -7.33 -4.56
CA GLY A 69 8.19 -7.29 -3.23
C GLY A 69 9.16 -8.43 -2.96
N ILE A 70 8.97 -9.57 -3.63
CA ILE A 70 9.81 -10.77 -3.48
C ILE A 70 10.93 -10.77 -4.54
N VAL A 71 10.57 -10.69 -5.83
CA VAL A 71 11.53 -10.88 -6.94
C VAL A 71 11.94 -9.59 -7.65
N GLY A 72 11.28 -8.48 -7.37
CA GLY A 72 11.49 -7.21 -8.04
C GLY A 72 12.85 -6.55 -7.77
N PRO A 73 13.10 -5.35 -8.31
CA PRO A 73 14.32 -4.59 -8.07
C PRO A 73 14.60 -4.39 -6.57
N ARG A 74 15.88 -4.30 -6.21
CA ARG A 74 16.31 -4.13 -4.80
C ARG A 74 15.59 -3.02 -4.06
N SER A 75 15.19 -1.98 -4.74
CA SER A 75 14.51 -0.80 -4.21
C SER A 75 13.11 -1.06 -3.65
N VAL A 76 12.39 -2.04 -4.19
CA VAL A 76 11.00 -2.34 -3.81
C VAL A 76 10.85 -3.63 -2.99
N ARG A 77 11.94 -4.40 -2.82
CA ARG A 77 11.92 -5.68 -2.09
C ARG A 77 11.60 -5.51 -0.62
N PHE A 78 10.70 -6.35 -0.10
CA PHE A 78 10.24 -6.35 1.29
C PHE A 78 11.38 -6.47 2.30
N LEU A 79 12.32 -7.40 2.07
CA LEU A 79 13.47 -7.63 2.96
C LEU A 79 14.34 -6.40 3.20
N ARG A 80 14.25 -5.36 2.37
CA ARG A 80 15.07 -4.15 2.51
C ARG A 80 14.48 -3.11 3.45
N TRP A 81 13.17 -3.07 3.62
CA TRP A 81 12.52 -2.00 4.35
C TRP A 81 11.50 -2.45 5.41
N MET A 82 10.94 -3.67 5.28
CA MET A 82 10.05 -4.19 6.32
C MET A 82 10.77 -4.33 7.68
N PRO A 83 10.06 -4.14 8.81
CA PRO A 83 10.64 -4.10 10.15
C PRO A 83 10.95 -5.50 10.70
N PHE A 84 11.61 -6.36 9.92
CA PHE A 84 11.98 -7.73 10.33
C PHE A 84 13.22 -7.83 11.21
N THR A 85 13.94 -6.74 11.41
CA THR A 85 15.17 -6.74 12.24
C THR A 85 15.01 -5.84 13.46
N ALA A 86 15.64 -6.24 14.58
CA ALA A 86 15.63 -5.45 15.82
C ALA A 86 16.10 -4.01 15.60
N GLY A 87 17.09 -3.79 14.72
CA GLY A 87 17.57 -2.46 14.37
C GLY A 87 16.48 -1.59 13.73
N ARG A 88 15.66 -2.14 12.83
CA ARG A 88 14.57 -1.39 12.18
C ARG A 88 13.42 -1.11 13.14
N ILE A 89 13.13 -2.05 14.04
CA ILE A 89 12.14 -1.84 15.11
C ILE A 89 12.59 -0.72 16.03
N LYS A 90 13.85 -0.72 16.48
CA LYS A 90 14.43 0.36 17.30
C LYS A 90 14.34 1.72 16.61
N LEU A 91 14.55 1.77 15.27
CA LEU A 91 14.37 3.00 14.50
C LEU A 91 12.92 3.48 14.51
N ALA A 92 11.95 2.59 14.34
CA ALA A 92 10.53 2.93 14.41
C ALA A 92 10.13 3.47 15.79
N VAL A 93 10.58 2.81 16.86
CA VAL A 93 10.37 3.30 18.24
C VAL A 93 10.98 4.69 18.45
N LYS A 94 12.22 4.90 17.97
CA LYS A 94 12.87 6.22 18.02
C LYS A 94 12.08 7.30 17.28
N ASP A 95 11.47 6.95 16.14
CA ASP A 95 10.63 7.85 15.37
C ASP A 95 9.35 8.21 16.13
N ILE A 96 8.69 7.23 16.76
CA ILE A 96 7.51 7.46 17.60
C ILE A 96 7.83 8.39 18.75
N LEU A 97 8.93 8.12 19.48
CA LEU A 97 9.39 8.98 20.58
C LEU A 97 9.76 10.39 20.10
N GLY A 98 10.30 10.49 18.88
CA GLY A 98 10.56 11.78 18.23
C GLY A 98 9.28 12.56 17.96
N LEU A 99 8.26 11.90 17.40
CA LEU A 99 6.95 12.52 17.11
C LEU A 99 6.27 13.02 18.39
N LEU A 100 6.34 12.28 19.49
CA LEU A 100 5.80 12.72 20.79
C LEU A 100 6.50 14.00 21.29
N LYS A 101 7.75 14.26 20.84
CA LYS A 101 8.50 15.50 21.11
C LYS A 101 8.41 16.53 19.99
N PHE A 102 7.39 16.41 19.10
CA PHE A 102 7.21 17.26 17.91
C PHE A 102 8.41 17.27 16.94
N ARG A 103 9.25 16.24 17.00
CA ARG A 103 10.39 16.06 16.09
C ARG A 103 10.04 15.07 15.01
N MET A 104 9.90 15.54 13.77
CA MET A 104 9.67 14.62 12.63
C MET A 104 10.96 13.91 12.25
N PRO A 105 10.90 12.61 12.01
CA PRO A 105 12.03 11.86 11.50
C PRO A 105 12.36 12.31 10.07
N ASP A 106 13.57 12.82 9.84
CA ASP A 106 14.14 13.05 8.52
C ASP A 106 14.96 11.83 8.11
N ARG A 107 14.29 10.84 7.53
CA ARG A 107 14.90 9.56 7.16
C ARG A 107 14.70 9.25 5.68
N LYS A 108 15.55 8.34 5.20
CA LYS A 108 15.36 7.72 3.87
C LYS A 108 13.99 7.06 3.77
N THR A 109 13.44 7.08 2.57
CA THR A 109 12.14 6.48 2.23
C THR A 109 12.04 5.03 2.75
N HIS A 110 10.91 4.66 3.32
CA HIS A 110 10.60 3.32 3.84
C HIS A 110 11.41 2.86 5.07
N GLN A 111 12.05 3.75 5.83
CA GLN A 111 12.74 3.38 7.07
C GLN A 111 11.97 3.84 8.32
N GLY A 112 12.25 3.18 9.45
CA GLY A 112 11.64 3.53 10.74
C GLY A 112 10.13 3.37 10.74
N LEU A 113 9.41 4.37 11.25
CA LEU A 113 7.95 4.35 11.37
C LEU A 113 7.25 4.24 10.00
N ALA A 114 7.79 4.86 8.95
CA ALA A 114 7.22 4.74 7.61
C ALA A 114 7.21 3.29 7.09
N GLY A 115 8.27 2.52 7.37
CA GLY A 115 8.32 1.10 7.05
C GLY A 115 7.27 0.28 7.80
N VAL A 116 7.02 0.59 9.07
CA VAL A 116 5.98 -0.07 9.88
C VAL A 116 4.58 0.21 9.32
N VAL A 117 4.25 1.48 9.05
CA VAL A 117 2.94 1.88 8.51
C VAL A 117 2.69 1.23 7.15
N GLN A 118 3.69 1.17 6.28
CA GLN A 118 3.55 0.52 4.98
C GLN A 118 3.42 -1.00 5.08
N THR A 119 4.14 -1.64 6.01
CA THR A 119 4.00 -3.08 6.28
C THR A 119 2.59 -3.38 6.78
N PHE A 120 2.07 -2.57 7.70
CA PHE A 120 0.70 -2.68 8.19
C PHE A 120 -0.32 -2.55 7.04
N GLY A 121 -0.20 -1.51 6.21
CA GLY A 121 -1.11 -1.31 5.07
C GLY A 121 -1.09 -2.45 4.06
N LEU A 122 0.10 -2.99 3.75
CA LEU A 122 0.21 -4.16 2.89
C LEU A 122 -0.41 -5.41 3.51
N ALA A 123 -0.22 -5.64 4.81
CA ALA A 123 -0.85 -6.75 5.51
C ALA A 123 -2.38 -6.64 5.47
N VAL A 124 -2.93 -5.44 5.67
CA VAL A 124 -4.38 -5.18 5.54
C VAL A 124 -4.85 -5.45 4.12
N PHE A 125 -4.18 -4.94 3.10
CA PHE A 125 -4.59 -5.16 1.71
C PHE A 125 -4.49 -6.63 1.29
N PHE A 126 -3.47 -7.37 1.73
CA PHE A 126 -3.39 -8.81 1.48
C PHE A 126 -4.47 -9.58 2.22
N LEU A 127 -4.80 -9.22 3.44
CA LEU A 127 -5.90 -9.81 4.18
C LEU A 127 -7.23 -9.60 3.43
N MET A 128 -7.51 -8.35 3.02
CA MET A 128 -8.72 -8.02 2.26
C MET A 128 -8.77 -8.73 0.91
N ALA A 129 -7.65 -8.77 0.19
CA ALA A 129 -7.57 -9.46 -1.10
C ALA A 129 -7.80 -10.97 -0.94
N ALA A 130 -7.18 -11.61 0.04
CA ALA A 130 -7.32 -13.04 0.26
C ALA A 130 -8.74 -13.44 0.71
N THR A 131 -9.27 -12.75 1.74
CA THR A 131 -10.61 -13.03 2.25
C THR A 131 -11.69 -12.64 1.25
N GLY A 132 -11.56 -11.50 0.57
CA GLY A 132 -12.49 -11.05 -0.47
C GLY A 132 -12.51 -11.99 -1.68
N THR A 133 -11.33 -12.46 -2.13
CA THR A 133 -11.25 -13.47 -3.21
C THR A 133 -11.91 -14.78 -2.79
N TYR A 134 -11.69 -15.22 -1.55
CA TYR A 134 -12.38 -16.41 -1.03
C TYR A 134 -13.91 -16.21 -1.05
N LEU A 135 -14.40 -15.08 -0.54
CA LEU A 135 -15.83 -14.77 -0.52
C LEU A 135 -16.42 -14.65 -1.93
N TYR A 136 -15.67 -14.12 -2.89
CA TYR A 136 -16.11 -14.05 -4.29
C TYR A 136 -16.44 -15.43 -4.87
N PHE A 137 -15.68 -16.47 -4.50
CA PHE A 137 -15.88 -17.82 -5.03
C PHE A 137 -16.86 -18.67 -4.22
N PHE A 138 -17.02 -18.41 -2.91
CA PHE A 138 -17.73 -19.31 -2.01
C PHE A 138 -18.94 -18.69 -1.32
N LEU A 139 -19.13 -17.36 -1.37
CA LEU A 139 -20.33 -16.73 -0.87
C LEU A 139 -21.41 -16.73 -1.95
N GLU A 140 -22.48 -17.46 -1.72
CA GLU A 140 -23.63 -17.52 -2.64
C GLU A 140 -24.55 -16.33 -2.41
N PRO A 141 -24.72 -15.43 -3.41
CA PRO A 141 -25.69 -14.34 -3.32
C PRO A 141 -27.13 -14.87 -3.13
N GLY A 142 -27.90 -14.13 -2.32
CA GLY A 142 -29.27 -14.55 -1.95
C GLY A 142 -29.34 -15.49 -0.76
N GLN A 143 -28.21 -16.00 -0.26
CA GLN A 143 -28.15 -16.89 0.88
C GLN A 143 -27.39 -16.28 2.05
N LYS A 144 -27.70 -16.71 3.26
CA LYS A 144 -26.98 -16.29 4.47
C LYS A 144 -25.68 -17.08 4.57
N ALA A 145 -24.54 -16.38 4.75
CA ALA A 145 -23.26 -17.04 4.98
C ALA A 145 -23.33 -17.97 6.21
N ARG A 146 -22.76 -19.18 6.09
CA ARG A 146 -22.74 -20.21 7.15
C ARG A 146 -21.36 -20.89 7.23
N GLY A 147 -21.06 -21.46 8.39
CA GLY A 147 -19.81 -22.19 8.61
C GLY A 147 -18.59 -21.36 8.30
N PHE A 148 -17.60 -21.94 7.66
CA PHE A 148 -16.32 -21.29 7.36
C PHE A 148 -16.46 -20.05 6.46
N VAL A 149 -17.43 -19.99 5.56
CA VAL A 149 -17.73 -18.80 4.76
C VAL A 149 -18.16 -17.63 5.66
N HIS A 150 -18.92 -17.90 6.72
CA HIS A 150 -19.28 -16.89 7.71
C HIS A 150 -18.04 -16.37 8.45
N ASP A 151 -17.16 -17.27 8.91
CA ASP A 151 -15.95 -16.87 9.64
C ASP A 151 -15.02 -16.02 8.78
N VAL A 152 -14.86 -16.36 7.50
CA VAL A 152 -14.07 -15.56 6.55
C VAL A 152 -14.73 -14.20 6.30
N LYS A 153 -16.07 -14.15 6.24
CA LYS A 153 -16.80 -12.89 6.11
C LYS A 153 -16.56 -11.97 7.31
N GLU A 154 -16.70 -12.49 8.55
CA GLU A 154 -16.40 -11.72 9.76
C GLU A 154 -14.95 -11.20 9.75
N LEU A 155 -13.99 -12.04 9.31
CA LEU A 155 -12.60 -11.62 9.17
C LEU A 155 -12.42 -10.53 8.10
N HIS A 156 -13.17 -10.60 7.00
CA HIS A 156 -13.15 -9.56 5.96
C HIS A 156 -13.73 -8.24 6.46
N GLU A 157 -14.78 -8.28 7.25
CA GLU A 157 -15.44 -7.08 7.83
C GLU A 157 -14.54 -6.30 8.81
N ILE A 158 -13.50 -6.92 9.36
CA ILE A 158 -12.47 -6.20 10.15
C ILE A 158 -11.81 -5.09 9.31
N GLY A 159 -11.83 -5.21 7.99
CA GLY A 159 -11.38 -4.17 7.05
C GLY A 159 -12.04 -2.82 7.27
N LEU A 160 -13.31 -2.79 7.71
CA LEU A 160 -14.02 -1.54 8.05
C LEU A 160 -13.30 -0.70 9.11
N VAL A 161 -12.51 -1.33 9.97
CA VAL A 161 -11.71 -0.67 11.00
C VAL A 161 -10.26 -0.50 10.55
N LEU A 162 -9.64 -1.54 10.00
CA LEU A 162 -8.21 -1.54 9.66
C LEU A 162 -7.87 -0.59 8.51
N ILE A 163 -8.73 -0.48 7.49
CA ILE A 163 -8.48 0.39 6.33
C ILE A 163 -8.49 1.86 6.73
N PRO A 164 -9.49 2.41 7.45
CA PRO A 164 -9.46 3.79 7.93
C PRO A 164 -8.25 4.09 8.82
N ILE A 165 -7.85 3.17 9.71
CA ILE A 165 -6.66 3.34 10.55
C ILE A 165 -5.42 3.46 9.66
N PHE A 166 -5.23 2.55 8.70
CA PHE A 166 -4.10 2.60 7.78
C PHE A 166 -4.08 3.90 6.97
N LEU A 167 -5.22 4.27 6.36
CA LEU A 167 -5.31 5.48 5.55
C LEU A 167 -5.02 6.74 6.37
N SER A 168 -5.52 6.83 7.59
CA SER A 168 -5.25 7.96 8.49
C SER A 168 -3.75 8.09 8.80
N LEU A 169 -3.08 6.99 9.11
CA LEU A 169 -1.65 6.97 9.37
C LEU A 169 -0.84 7.30 8.11
N HIS A 170 -1.18 6.69 6.97
CA HIS A 170 -0.44 6.85 5.73
C HIS A 170 -0.62 8.25 5.12
N VAL A 171 -1.85 8.70 4.95
CA VAL A 171 -2.17 10.03 4.39
C VAL A 171 -1.76 11.13 5.36
N GLY A 172 -1.98 10.94 6.65
CA GLY A 172 -1.53 11.87 7.70
C GLY A 172 -0.02 12.09 7.64
N ALA A 173 0.77 11.02 7.49
CA ALA A 173 2.22 11.15 7.31
C ALA A 173 2.58 11.91 6.03
N VAL A 174 1.90 11.66 4.90
CA VAL A 174 2.11 12.38 3.64
C VAL A 174 1.82 13.87 3.80
N ILE A 175 0.71 14.23 4.45
CA ILE A 175 0.32 15.62 4.72
C ILE A 175 1.37 16.30 5.61
N MET A 176 1.79 15.65 6.70
CA MET A 176 2.80 16.20 7.61
C MET A 176 4.14 16.45 6.91
N HIS A 177 4.56 15.55 6.01
CA HIS A 177 5.75 15.77 5.19
C HIS A 177 5.57 16.93 4.20
N ALA A 178 4.40 17.05 3.58
CA ALA A 178 4.09 18.13 2.65
C ALA A 178 4.10 19.51 3.32
N LEU A 179 3.54 19.63 4.54
CA LEU A 179 3.56 20.85 5.34
C LEU A 179 4.98 21.32 5.70
N ARG A 180 5.96 20.42 5.71
CA ARG A 180 7.38 20.71 5.91
C ARG A 180 8.18 20.92 4.60
N GLY A 181 7.49 21.06 3.48
CA GLY A 181 8.10 21.29 2.16
C GLY A 181 8.56 20.01 1.45
N ASN A 182 8.36 18.84 2.03
CA ASN A 182 8.73 17.56 1.41
C ASN A 182 7.54 16.95 0.67
N HIS A 183 7.37 17.29 -0.60
CA HIS A 183 6.23 16.90 -1.43
C HIS A 183 6.39 15.51 -2.06
N LEU A 184 6.50 14.45 -1.25
CA LEU A 184 6.67 13.07 -1.71
C LEU A 184 5.54 12.60 -2.63
N TRP A 185 4.32 13.09 -2.43
CA TRP A 185 3.15 12.76 -3.24
C TRP A 185 3.31 13.14 -4.73
N LYS A 186 4.08 14.19 -5.04
CA LYS A 186 4.36 14.58 -6.43
C LYS A 186 5.06 13.48 -7.21
N LYS A 187 5.91 12.67 -6.57
CA LYS A 187 6.60 11.53 -7.20
C LYS A 187 5.65 10.40 -7.61
N ILE A 188 4.45 10.35 -7.02
CA ILE A 188 3.43 9.34 -7.34
C ILE A 188 2.51 9.83 -8.44
N PHE A 189 2.02 11.07 -8.35
CA PHE A 189 0.99 11.61 -9.26
C PHE A 189 1.57 12.25 -10.53
N PHE A 190 2.82 12.74 -10.51
CA PHE A 190 3.48 13.35 -11.67
C PHE A 190 4.48 12.40 -12.32
N ILE A 191 3.96 11.33 -12.94
CA ILE A 191 4.74 10.27 -13.58
C ILE A 191 5.68 10.84 -14.66
N SER A 192 5.24 11.86 -15.44
CA SER A 192 6.02 12.50 -16.48
C SER A 192 7.31 13.12 -15.96
N ASP A 193 7.25 13.82 -14.85
CA ASP A 193 8.40 14.48 -14.23
C ASP A 193 9.38 13.42 -13.70
N THR A 194 8.86 12.34 -13.11
CA THR A 194 9.68 11.23 -12.63
C THR A 194 10.41 10.52 -13.77
N ILE A 195 9.77 10.34 -14.91
CA ILE A 195 10.39 9.75 -16.12
C ILE A 195 11.45 10.70 -16.69
N ARG A 196 11.17 12.00 -16.76
CA ARG A 196 12.08 13.03 -17.27
C ARG A 196 13.33 13.16 -16.41
N GLU A 197 13.18 13.13 -15.09
CA GLU A 197 14.32 13.14 -14.15
C GLU A 197 15.19 11.89 -14.31
N ARG A 198 14.59 10.72 -14.50
CA ARG A 198 15.33 9.47 -14.78
C ARG A 198 16.12 9.55 -16.05
N ARG A 199 15.51 10.02 -17.15
CA ARG A 199 16.16 10.17 -18.43
C ARG A 199 17.37 11.08 -18.34
N LYS A 200 17.23 12.28 -17.78
CA LYS A 200 18.32 13.24 -17.55
C LYS A 200 19.48 12.60 -16.76
N ARG A 201 19.15 11.83 -15.71
CA ARG A 201 20.17 11.17 -14.90
C ARG A 201 20.93 10.10 -15.68
N THR A 202 20.25 9.32 -16.53
CA THR A 202 20.89 8.31 -17.38
C THR A 202 21.82 8.98 -18.38
N GLU A 203 21.37 10.07 -19.02
CA GLU A 203 22.18 10.86 -19.95
C GLU A 203 23.47 11.41 -19.28
N THR A 204 23.34 12.00 -18.09
CA THR A 204 24.49 12.50 -17.30
C THR A 204 25.49 11.39 -16.90
N LEU A 205 25.01 10.16 -16.66
CA LEU A 205 25.90 9.04 -16.34
C LEU A 205 26.64 8.51 -17.57
N LEU A 206 26.01 8.55 -18.72
CA LEU A 206 26.63 8.16 -20.02
C LEU A 206 27.67 9.16 -20.47
N GLU A 207 27.50 10.46 -20.16
CA GLU A 207 28.48 11.52 -20.50
C GLU A 207 29.75 11.49 -19.60
N LYS A 208 29.70 10.81 -18.47
CA LYS A 208 30.81 10.75 -17.49
C LYS A 208 31.59 9.42 -17.50
N GLY A 209 31.20 8.49 -18.33
CA GLY A 209 31.85 7.17 -18.48
C GLY A 209 32.52 7.00 -19.83
#